data_35b2a61daa9fde535e9e18343aa3bdc6
#
_entry.id   35b2a61daa9fde535e9e18343aa3bdc6
#
_cell.length_a   1.000
_cell.length_b   1.000
_cell.length_c   1.000
_cell.angle_alpha   90.00
_cell.angle_beta   90.00
_cell.angle_gamma   90.00
#
_symmetry.space_group_name_H-M   'P 1'
#
loop_
_entity.id
_entity.type
_entity.pdbx_description
1 polymer ?
#
loop_
_entity_poly.entity_id
_entity_poly.type
_entity_poly.pdbx_seq_one_letter_code
_entity_poly.pdbx_strand_id
1 'polypeptide(L)'
;MKDQKRIWSRRQFINSGFAGIAGMMVLPKIVSSNKSSAGKDIRLGFIGMGQQSMYLLNGFLQIPGVKVIAGCDVYGVKRKRFEKRVGYFYKNAGKEAKVDTYEKFQDLLNRTDIDAVVIAVPDHSHAMIAIAACKAGKDVYLEKPMTFTIKEGQELKKAVRQYKRILAIGSQQRSDPGFQHAVNLVQTGALGKISKVNAYVGAPPKPYDLPEEPIPADLNWDLWLGSLRETIYYNSQLDPPISINPEKNEQFWGAWRWYKETGGGFTTDWGAHMFDIAQWGLGMDRNGPVEASPIGDGSEFMTFKYASGVVMTSESFDRNKTKGVKFWGDKGWIEVAREYFKASDPKFNPEKKDTSDGPYETRIPHQLNFIESVRSRKDPVVPVEIGHSSCTVCNLGNIACTLKRTVKWNPATETFIDDKDGVATKLLHYEYRKGWKLV
;
A
#
# COMPACT_ATOMS: atom_id res chain seq x y z
N MET A 1 -18.86 -2.41 -33.45
CA MET A 1 -17.88 -1.30 -33.30
C MET A 1 -16.68 -1.83 -32.57
N LYS A 2 -15.52 -1.89 -33.20
CA LYS A 2 -14.30 -2.53 -32.66
C LYS A 2 -13.55 -1.52 -31.79
N ASP A 3 -13.50 -1.75 -30.48
CA ASP A 3 -12.61 -1.02 -29.59
C ASP A 3 -11.16 -1.46 -29.84
N GLN A 4 -10.42 -0.65 -30.55
CA GLN A 4 -8.97 -0.78 -30.65
C GLN A 4 -8.33 -0.26 -29.37
N LYS A 5 -7.91 -1.16 -28.47
CA LYS A 5 -7.05 -0.83 -27.34
C LYS A 5 -5.68 -0.40 -27.87
N ARG A 6 -5.39 0.88 -27.74
CA ARG A 6 -4.09 1.47 -28.07
C ARG A 6 -3.00 0.87 -27.19
N ILE A 7 -2.13 0.08 -27.78
CA ILE A 7 -0.87 -0.39 -27.17
C ILE A 7 0.16 0.72 -27.40
N TRP A 8 0.64 1.31 -26.32
CA TRP A 8 1.63 2.39 -26.39
C TRP A 8 3.01 1.84 -26.76
N SER A 9 3.65 2.47 -27.75
CA SER A 9 5.03 2.18 -28.10
C SER A 9 5.98 2.83 -27.07
N ARG A 10 7.14 2.19 -26.85
CA ARG A 10 8.22 2.66 -25.96
C ARG A 10 8.58 4.14 -26.14
N ARG A 11 8.51 4.64 -27.38
CA ARG A 11 8.81 6.02 -27.74
C ARG A 11 7.71 7.00 -27.34
N GLN A 12 6.46 6.57 -27.37
CA GLN A 12 5.30 7.38 -26.93
C GLN A 12 5.26 7.48 -25.40
N PHE A 13 5.59 6.41 -24.68
CA PHE A 13 5.65 6.39 -23.23
C PHE A 13 6.78 7.30 -22.69
N ILE A 14 7.97 7.24 -23.27
CA ILE A 14 9.12 8.08 -22.87
C ILE A 14 8.85 9.56 -23.18
N ASN A 15 8.23 9.87 -24.32
CA ASN A 15 7.94 11.26 -24.71
C ASN A 15 6.75 11.86 -23.96
N SER A 16 5.78 11.06 -23.52
CA SER A 16 4.62 11.56 -22.75
C SER A 16 4.96 11.87 -21.29
N GLY A 17 5.84 11.08 -20.67
CA GLY A 17 6.25 11.28 -19.28
C GLY A 17 7.17 12.50 -19.04
N PHE A 18 7.75 13.09 -20.11
CA PHE A 18 8.67 14.22 -19.97
C PHE A 18 8.13 15.56 -20.50
N ALA A 19 7.00 15.57 -21.21
CA ALA A 19 6.47 16.79 -21.82
C ALA A 19 5.45 17.55 -20.95
N GLY A 20 5.04 17.06 -19.82
CA GLY A 20 3.98 17.61 -18.95
C GLY A 20 4.43 18.40 -17.73
N ILE A 21 5.74 18.52 -17.44
CA ILE A 21 6.24 19.18 -16.23
C ILE A 21 6.96 20.48 -16.56
N ALA A 22 6.20 21.49 -16.91
CA ALA A 22 6.65 22.87 -16.92
C ALA A 22 5.65 23.74 -16.13
N GLY A 23 5.81 23.81 -14.83
CA GLY A 23 5.02 24.67 -13.94
C GLY A 23 5.39 24.49 -12.48
N MET A 24 6.31 25.30 -12.01
CA MET A 24 6.73 25.61 -10.64
C MET A 24 6.02 24.84 -9.50
N MET A 25 6.55 23.71 -9.15
CA MET A 25 6.68 23.25 -7.78
C MET A 25 8.17 23.11 -7.49
N VAL A 26 8.59 23.34 -6.25
CA VAL A 26 9.92 22.95 -5.79
C VAL A 26 9.94 21.43 -5.67
N LEU A 27 9.83 20.78 -6.81
CA LEU A 27 10.45 19.46 -6.96
C LEU A 27 11.95 19.72 -6.81
N PRO A 28 12.66 18.91 -6.03
CA PRO A 28 14.11 18.90 -6.16
C PRO A 28 14.34 18.78 -7.67
N LYS A 29 15.01 19.76 -8.27
CA LYS A 29 15.39 19.74 -9.68
C LYS A 29 15.73 18.31 -10.02
N ILE A 30 14.94 17.67 -10.87
CA ILE A 30 15.45 16.56 -11.68
C ILE A 30 16.47 17.26 -12.55
N VAL A 31 17.65 17.41 -11.99
CA VAL A 31 18.81 17.83 -12.73
C VAL A 31 19.01 16.71 -13.74
N SER A 32 18.63 17.00 -14.97
CA SER A 32 19.29 16.44 -16.12
C SER A 32 20.78 16.81 -15.98
N SER A 33 21.46 16.27 -15.00
CA SER A 33 22.89 16.18 -15.00
C SER A 33 23.25 15.07 -15.95
N ASN A 34 23.51 15.45 -17.17
CA ASN A 34 24.50 14.75 -17.98
C ASN A 34 25.78 14.66 -17.16
N LYS A 35 25.89 13.59 -16.43
CA LYS A 35 27.05 12.84 -15.96
C LYS A 35 26.53 12.01 -14.78
N SER A 36 26.21 10.75 -15.07
CA SER A 36 26.00 9.74 -14.08
C SER A 36 27.09 9.84 -13.02
N SER A 37 26.73 10.18 -11.79
CA SER A 37 27.29 9.40 -10.70
C SER A 37 26.76 7.98 -10.96
N ALA A 38 27.54 7.16 -11.65
CA ALA A 38 27.25 5.76 -11.90
C ALA A 38 27.30 5.03 -10.55
N GLY A 39 26.27 5.25 -9.73
CA GLY A 39 26.02 4.46 -8.56
C GLY A 39 25.76 3.03 -9.02
N LYS A 40 26.28 2.07 -8.28
CA LYS A 40 26.03 0.64 -8.48
C LYS A 40 24.54 0.39 -8.71
N ASP A 41 24.19 -0.45 -9.70
CA ASP A 41 22.81 -0.88 -9.92
C ASP A 41 22.19 -1.42 -8.63
N ILE A 42 20.95 -1.03 -8.35
CA ILE A 42 20.17 -1.60 -7.24
C ILE A 42 19.53 -2.89 -7.74
N ARG A 43 19.84 -4.00 -7.09
CA ARG A 43 19.36 -5.32 -7.44
C ARG A 43 18.18 -5.68 -6.56
N LEU A 44 17.02 -5.89 -7.20
CA LEU A 44 15.74 -6.15 -6.54
C LEU A 44 15.38 -7.63 -6.58
N GLY A 45 14.85 -8.11 -5.43
CA GLY A 45 14.08 -9.34 -5.33
C GLY A 45 12.59 -9.01 -5.12
N PHE A 46 11.69 -9.82 -5.68
CA PHE A 46 10.24 -9.68 -5.48
C PHE A 46 9.72 -10.82 -4.61
N ILE A 47 8.89 -10.52 -3.61
CA ILE A 47 8.24 -11.50 -2.74
C ILE A 47 6.72 -11.30 -2.84
N GLY A 48 6.02 -12.34 -3.30
CA GLY A 48 4.65 -12.27 -3.77
C GLY A 48 4.58 -11.79 -5.23
N MET A 49 4.00 -12.60 -6.10
CA MET A 49 3.95 -12.37 -7.55
C MET A 49 2.51 -12.32 -8.06
N GLY A 50 1.60 -11.85 -7.22
CA GLY A 50 0.22 -11.58 -7.57
C GLY A 50 0.07 -10.37 -8.50
N GLN A 51 -1.18 -9.97 -8.74
CA GLN A 51 -1.48 -8.88 -9.68
C GLN A 51 -0.81 -7.56 -9.32
N GLN A 52 -0.85 -7.16 -8.04
CA GLN A 52 -0.22 -5.90 -7.60
C GLN A 52 1.29 -5.91 -7.86
N SER A 53 1.95 -7.04 -7.57
CA SER A 53 3.37 -7.21 -7.83
C SER A 53 3.71 -7.05 -9.32
N MET A 54 2.85 -7.53 -10.22
CA MET A 54 3.06 -7.37 -11.67
C MET A 54 2.97 -5.91 -12.12
N TYR A 55 2.09 -5.13 -11.50
CA TYR A 55 2.05 -3.69 -11.76
C TYR A 55 3.30 -2.98 -11.24
N LEU A 56 3.74 -3.32 -10.04
CA LEU A 56 5.00 -2.78 -9.48
C LEU A 56 6.20 -3.17 -10.33
N LEU A 57 6.28 -4.42 -10.76
CA LEU A 57 7.34 -4.95 -11.60
C LEU A 57 7.50 -4.13 -12.89
N ASN A 58 6.37 -3.83 -13.56
CA ASN A 58 6.40 -3.03 -14.78
C ASN A 58 7.01 -1.63 -14.56
N GLY A 59 6.75 -1.01 -13.42
CA GLY A 59 7.34 0.28 -13.07
C GLY A 59 8.83 0.17 -12.73
N PHE A 60 9.21 -0.73 -11.82
CA PHE A 60 10.60 -0.90 -11.40
C PHE A 60 11.55 -1.29 -12.55
N LEU A 61 11.08 -2.11 -13.50
CA LEU A 61 11.86 -2.49 -14.68
C LEU A 61 12.21 -1.29 -15.59
N GLN A 62 11.47 -0.19 -15.49
CA GLN A 62 11.69 1.02 -16.29
C GLN A 62 12.61 2.03 -15.61
N ILE A 63 12.92 1.87 -14.33
CA ILE A 63 13.79 2.81 -13.58
C ILE A 63 15.25 2.55 -13.92
N PRO A 64 15.99 3.55 -14.40
CA PRO A 64 17.41 3.41 -14.71
C PRO A 64 18.23 3.01 -13.48
N GLY A 65 19.16 2.05 -13.67
CA GLY A 65 20.01 1.54 -12.59
C GLY A 65 19.27 0.64 -11.60
N VAL A 66 18.13 0.07 -11.99
CA VAL A 66 17.41 -1.00 -11.27
C VAL A 66 17.53 -2.29 -12.07
N LYS A 67 17.84 -3.38 -11.38
CA LYS A 67 17.87 -4.73 -11.94
C LYS A 67 17.00 -5.67 -11.09
N VAL A 68 16.02 -6.31 -11.71
CA VAL A 68 15.22 -7.37 -11.08
C VAL A 68 15.90 -8.70 -11.36
N ILE A 69 16.38 -9.38 -10.31
CA ILE A 69 17.23 -10.57 -10.43
C ILE A 69 16.66 -11.82 -9.77
N ALA A 70 15.65 -11.66 -8.91
CA ALA A 70 15.03 -12.78 -8.21
C ALA A 70 13.56 -12.52 -7.92
N GLY A 71 12.81 -13.63 -7.72
CA GLY A 71 11.45 -13.57 -7.26
C GLY A 71 11.07 -14.77 -6.40
N CYS A 72 10.05 -14.60 -5.55
CA CYS A 72 9.54 -15.63 -4.66
C CYS A 72 8.00 -15.61 -4.63
N ASP A 73 7.39 -16.76 -4.81
CA ASP A 73 5.96 -16.98 -4.58
C ASP A 73 5.73 -18.45 -4.22
N VAL A 74 4.79 -18.70 -3.35
CA VAL A 74 4.40 -20.07 -2.95
C VAL A 74 3.64 -20.83 -4.03
N TYR A 75 3.20 -20.11 -5.09
CA TYR A 75 2.45 -20.68 -6.21
C TYR A 75 3.33 -20.78 -7.47
N GLY A 76 3.55 -22.00 -7.98
CA GLY A 76 4.46 -22.28 -9.09
C GLY A 76 4.09 -21.55 -10.39
N VAL A 77 2.80 -21.46 -10.73
CA VAL A 77 2.35 -20.74 -11.93
C VAL A 77 2.74 -19.26 -11.88
N LYS A 78 2.71 -18.63 -10.70
CA LYS A 78 3.11 -17.22 -10.52
C LYS A 78 4.60 -17.04 -10.70
N ARG A 79 5.43 -18.00 -10.20
CA ARG A 79 6.89 -17.99 -10.45
C ARG A 79 7.20 -18.06 -11.94
N LYS A 80 6.56 -18.98 -12.67
CA LYS A 80 6.71 -19.12 -14.13
C LYS A 80 6.31 -17.85 -14.88
N ARG A 81 5.22 -17.20 -14.47
CA ARG A 81 4.79 -15.93 -15.08
C ARG A 81 5.82 -14.81 -14.85
N PHE A 82 6.34 -14.71 -13.65
CA PHE A 82 7.33 -13.70 -13.30
C PHE A 82 8.60 -13.85 -14.15
N GLU A 83 9.16 -15.05 -14.27
CA GLU A 83 10.31 -15.36 -15.11
C GLU A 83 10.08 -14.93 -16.57
N LYS A 84 8.92 -15.32 -17.12
CA LYS A 84 8.55 -14.98 -18.49
C LYS A 84 8.42 -13.47 -18.70
N ARG A 85 7.83 -12.76 -17.75
CA ARG A 85 7.63 -11.29 -17.84
C ARG A 85 8.95 -10.55 -17.76
N VAL A 86 9.81 -10.88 -16.82
CA VAL A 86 11.12 -10.26 -16.68
C VAL A 86 11.99 -10.58 -17.89
N GLY A 87 12.02 -11.84 -18.34
CA GLY A 87 12.74 -12.27 -19.53
C GLY A 87 12.26 -11.55 -20.79
N TYR A 88 10.93 -11.43 -20.99
CA TYR A 88 10.33 -10.69 -22.09
C TYR A 88 10.75 -9.19 -22.08
N PHE A 89 10.71 -8.55 -20.92
CA PHE A 89 11.12 -7.15 -20.78
C PHE A 89 12.59 -6.95 -21.15
N TYR A 90 13.50 -7.76 -20.61
CA TYR A 90 14.92 -7.63 -20.89
C TYR A 90 15.27 -7.96 -22.34
N LYS A 91 14.65 -9.01 -22.91
CA LYS A 91 14.82 -9.34 -24.33
C LYS A 91 14.41 -8.18 -25.24
N ASN A 92 13.28 -7.55 -24.98
CA ASN A 92 12.81 -6.38 -25.75
C ASN A 92 13.72 -5.15 -25.54
N ALA A 93 14.47 -5.11 -24.47
CA ALA A 93 15.48 -4.10 -24.20
C ALA A 93 16.86 -4.44 -24.83
N GLY A 94 16.97 -5.54 -25.58
CA GLY A 94 18.23 -6.02 -26.14
C GLY A 94 19.21 -6.52 -25.09
N LYS A 95 18.72 -7.02 -23.95
CA LYS A 95 19.52 -7.52 -22.83
C LYS A 95 19.13 -8.96 -22.53
N GLU A 96 20.11 -9.76 -22.15
CA GLU A 96 19.86 -11.04 -21.49
C GLU A 96 19.81 -10.84 -19.98
N ALA A 97 18.86 -11.48 -19.33
CA ALA A 97 18.81 -11.54 -17.89
C ALA A 97 18.27 -12.90 -17.45
N LYS A 98 19.01 -13.53 -16.55
CA LYS A 98 18.56 -14.67 -15.81
C LYS A 98 17.88 -14.17 -14.53
N VAL A 99 16.69 -14.68 -14.24
CA VAL A 99 15.96 -14.42 -13.03
C VAL A 99 15.76 -15.74 -12.30
N ASP A 100 16.19 -15.80 -11.05
CA ASP A 100 15.98 -16.99 -10.23
C ASP A 100 14.68 -16.88 -9.47
N THR A 101 13.93 -17.99 -9.30
CA THR A 101 12.69 -18.01 -8.55
C THR A 101 12.73 -19.01 -7.39
N TYR A 102 12.05 -18.67 -6.31
CA TYR A 102 12.04 -19.41 -5.05
C TYR A 102 10.60 -19.63 -4.57
N GLU A 103 10.38 -20.73 -3.87
CA GLU A 103 9.12 -20.98 -3.17
C GLU A 103 9.12 -20.32 -1.79
N LYS A 104 10.25 -20.38 -1.09
CA LYS A 104 10.41 -19.84 0.27
C LYS A 104 11.10 -18.48 0.23
N PHE A 105 10.53 -17.49 0.88
CA PHE A 105 11.11 -16.15 0.93
C PHE A 105 12.47 -16.11 1.64
N GLN A 106 12.72 -17.04 2.57
CA GLN A 106 14.00 -17.16 3.26
C GLN A 106 15.15 -17.43 2.27
N ASP A 107 14.91 -18.29 1.27
CA ASP A 107 15.94 -18.63 0.27
C ASP A 107 16.31 -17.40 -0.58
N LEU A 108 15.32 -16.57 -0.92
CA LEU A 108 15.57 -15.29 -1.60
C LEU A 108 16.32 -14.32 -0.70
N LEU A 109 15.93 -14.21 0.58
CA LEU A 109 16.57 -13.28 1.53
C LEU A 109 18.02 -13.66 1.86
N ASN A 110 18.39 -14.93 1.79
CA ASN A 110 19.76 -15.43 2.00
C ASN A 110 20.73 -15.01 0.88
N ARG A 111 20.24 -14.51 -0.24
CA ARG A 111 21.09 -14.03 -1.33
C ARG A 111 21.80 -12.74 -0.92
N THR A 112 23.13 -12.72 -1.03
CA THR A 112 23.97 -11.55 -0.72
C THR A 112 24.03 -10.54 -1.86
N ASP A 113 23.60 -10.93 -3.05
CA ASP A 113 23.59 -10.07 -4.24
C ASP A 113 22.28 -9.30 -4.43
N ILE A 114 21.29 -9.42 -3.54
CA ILE A 114 20.07 -8.62 -3.51
C ILE A 114 20.27 -7.44 -2.56
N ASP A 115 20.02 -6.23 -3.04
CA ASP A 115 20.15 -5.00 -2.26
C ASP A 115 18.83 -4.62 -1.56
N ALA A 116 17.71 -4.82 -2.24
CA ALA A 116 16.39 -4.50 -1.70
C ALA A 116 15.32 -5.49 -2.20
N VAL A 117 14.19 -5.54 -1.48
CA VAL A 117 13.05 -6.39 -1.84
C VAL A 117 11.77 -5.58 -2.00
N VAL A 118 10.92 -6.03 -2.93
CA VAL A 118 9.54 -5.57 -3.11
C VAL A 118 8.62 -6.65 -2.59
N ILE A 119 7.83 -6.32 -1.56
CA ILE A 119 6.93 -7.27 -0.88
C ILE A 119 5.49 -6.90 -1.23
N ALA A 120 4.77 -7.81 -1.90
CA ALA A 120 3.38 -7.65 -2.31
C ALA A 120 2.61 -8.98 -2.16
N VAL A 121 2.59 -9.48 -0.95
CA VAL A 121 1.90 -10.70 -0.50
C VAL A 121 0.54 -10.35 0.11
N PRO A 122 -0.31 -11.30 0.55
CA PRO A 122 -1.47 -11.00 1.38
C PRO A 122 -1.11 -10.34 2.72
N ASP A 123 -2.01 -9.51 3.25
CA ASP A 123 -1.80 -8.63 4.41
C ASP A 123 -1.19 -9.34 5.63
N HIS A 124 -1.67 -10.56 5.93
CA HIS A 124 -1.24 -11.35 7.08
C HIS A 124 0.25 -11.76 7.04
N SER A 125 0.89 -11.71 5.88
CA SER A 125 2.29 -12.09 5.71
C SER A 125 3.24 -10.88 5.64
N HIS A 126 2.72 -9.66 5.57
CA HIS A 126 3.52 -8.43 5.38
C HIS A 126 4.56 -8.25 6.47
N ALA A 127 4.13 -8.21 7.74
CA ALA A 127 5.00 -7.87 8.86
C ALA A 127 6.15 -8.85 9.01
N MET A 128 5.85 -10.14 9.02
CA MET A 128 6.85 -11.19 9.24
C MET A 128 7.91 -11.18 8.14
N ILE A 129 7.50 -11.08 6.87
CA ILE A 129 8.45 -11.07 5.76
C ILE A 129 9.28 -9.77 5.75
N ALA A 130 8.65 -8.62 6.02
CA ALA A 130 9.37 -7.34 6.06
C ALA A 130 10.38 -7.28 7.23
N ILE A 131 10.05 -7.81 8.41
CA ILE A 131 10.97 -7.92 9.54
C ILE A 131 12.15 -8.85 9.17
N ALA A 132 11.87 -10.00 8.57
CA ALA A 132 12.91 -10.92 8.11
C ALA A 132 13.83 -10.28 7.05
N ALA A 133 13.27 -9.50 6.13
CA ALA A 133 14.04 -8.76 5.14
C ALA A 133 14.97 -7.73 5.80
N CYS A 134 14.47 -6.97 6.79
CA CYS A 134 15.29 -6.04 7.57
C CYS A 134 16.44 -6.75 8.30
N LYS A 135 16.16 -7.89 8.94
CA LYS A 135 17.20 -8.72 9.60
C LYS A 135 18.24 -9.22 8.62
N ALA A 136 17.83 -9.59 7.41
CA ALA A 136 18.73 -10.01 6.32
C ALA A 136 19.48 -8.85 5.64
N GLY A 137 19.35 -7.63 6.16
CA GLY A 137 20.06 -6.45 5.64
C GLY A 137 19.48 -5.88 4.35
N LYS A 138 18.25 -6.24 3.96
CA LYS A 138 17.59 -5.74 2.75
C LYS A 138 16.80 -4.49 3.04
N ASP A 139 16.83 -3.52 2.11
CA ASP A 139 15.87 -2.43 2.09
C ASP A 139 14.54 -2.93 1.51
N VAL A 140 13.42 -2.28 1.86
CA VAL A 140 12.09 -2.85 1.63
C VAL A 140 11.14 -1.84 0.98
N TYR A 141 10.55 -2.20 -0.14
CA TYR A 141 9.30 -1.61 -0.61
C TYR A 141 8.16 -2.55 -0.20
N LEU A 142 7.29 -2.11 0.69
CA LEU A 142 6.19 -2.92 1.22
C LEU A 142 4.86 -2.38 0.73
N GLU A 143 4.04 -3.23 0.13
CA GLU A 143 2.68 -2.83 -0.24
C GLU A 143 1.83 -2.50 0.99
N LYS A 144 0.84 -1.67 0.75
CA LYS A 144 -0.19 -1.31 1.73
C LYS A 144 -1.27 -2.43 1.83
N PRO A 145 -1.98 -2.59 2.95
CA PRO A 145 -1.73 -1.96 4.26
C PRO A 145 -0.41 -2.47 4.86
N MET A 146 0.27 -1.64 5.63
CA MET A 146 1.62 -1.96 6.12
C MET A 146 1.68 -3.29 6.88
N THR A 147 0.70 -3.52 7.76
CA THR A 147 0.62 -4.73 8.58
C THR A 147 -0.84 -5.12 8.83
N PHE A 148 -1.05 -6.37 9.21
CA PHE A 148 -2.38 -6.90 9.50
C PHE A 148 -2.88 -6.49 10.89
N THR A 149 -1.97 -6.31 11.85
CA THR A 149 -2.30 -5.89 13.22
C THR A 149 -1.46 -4.69 13.68
N ILE A 150 -1.94 -3.99 14.72
CA ILE A 150 -1.21 -2.84 15.30
C ILE A 150 0.13 -3.31 15.90
N LYS A 151 0.14 -4.43 16.59
CA LYS A 151 1.36 -4.98 17.20
C LYS A 151 2.43 -5.32 16.17
N GLU A 152 2.03 -5.90 15.06
CA GLU A 152 2.94 -6.14 13.93
C GLU A 152 3.58 -4.85 13.42
N GLY A 153 2.80 -3.77 13.33
CA GLY A 153 3.31 -2.46 12.94
C GLY A 153 4.32 -1.90 13.93
N GLN A 154 4.09 -2.06 15.23
CA GLN A 154 5.04 -1.68 16.30
C GLN A 154 6.36 -2.43 16.15
N GLU A 155 6.32 -3.74 15.92
CA GLU A 155 7.53 -4.56 15.79
C GLU A 155 8.27 -4.29 14.47
N LEU A 156 7.55 -4.08 13.37
CA LEU A 156 8.17 -3.70 12.10
C LEU A 156 8.86 -2.33 12.19
N LYS A 157 8.22 -1.35 12.84
CA LYS A 157 8.82 -0.03 13.10
C LYS A 157 10.15 -0.15 13.87
N LYS A 158 10.18 -0.98 14.92
CA LYS A 158 11.40 -1.27 15.68
C LYS A 158 12.47 -1.92 14.78
N ALA A 159 12.11 -2.96 14.01
CA ALA A 159 13.04 -3.68 13.16
C ALA A 159 13.68 -2.77 12.11
N VAL A 160 12.90 -1.95 11.43
CA VAL A 160 13.41 -1.01 10.41
C VAL A 160 14.48 -0.09 10.99
N ARG A 161 14.22 0.50 12.16
CA ARG A 161 15.16 1.42 12.83
C ARG A 161 16.36 0.70 13.43
N GLN A 162 16.15 -0.46 14.06
CA GLN A 162 17.23 -1.28 14.63
C GLN A 162 18.23 -1.74 13.56
N TYR A 163 17.75 -2.25 12.43
CA TYR A 163 18.60 -2.73 11.34
C TYR A 163 19.01 -1.64 10.35
N LYS A 164 18.60 -0.37 10.59
CA LYS A 164 18.93 0.81 9.77
C LYS A 164 18.57 0.59 8.30
N ARG A 165 17.38 0.02 8.04
CA ARG A 165 16.92 -0.21 6.67
C ARG A 165 16.03 0.92 6.18
N ILE A 166 16.05 1.14 4.88
CA ILE A 166 15.06 1.97 4.20
C ILE A 166 13.82 1.11 4.00
N LEU A 167 12.67 1.60 4.45
CA LEU A 167 11.39 0.98 4.18
C LEU A 167 10.43 2.02 3.65
N ALA A 168 9.89 1.79 2.44
CA ALA A 168 8.85 2.60 1.82
C ALA A 168 7.54 1.81 1.76
N ILE A 169 6.43 2.46 2.12
CA ILE A 169 5.08 1.88 2.00
C ILE A 169 4.47 2.25 0.66
N GLY A 170 3.75 1.33 0.02
CA GLY A 170 3.07 1.48 -1.27
C GLY A 170 1.85 2.43 -1.26
N SER A 171 1.85 3.48 -0.46
CA SER A 171 0.79 4.52 -0.40
C SER A 171 0.97 5.53 -1.54
N GLN A 172 0.80 5.08 -2.78
CA GLN A 172 1.19 5.79 -4.00
C GLN A 172 0.46 7.11 -4.21
N GLN A 173 -0.76 7.29 -3.65
CA GLN A 173 -1.49 8.55 -3.72
C GLN A 173 -0.71 9.74 -3.12
N ARG A 174 0.23 9.52 -2.20
CA ARG A 174 1.09 10.60 -1.69
C ARG A 174 2.05 11.16 -2.74
N SER A 175 2.23 10.44 -3.85
CA SER A 175 3.00 10.90 -5.00
C SER A 175 2.12 11.40 -6.15
N ASP A 176 0.80 11.43 -5.97
CA ASP A 176 -0.17 11.91 -6.95
C ASP A 176 -0.40 13.41 -6.79
N PRO A 177 -0.27 14.22 -7.87
CA PRO A 177 -0.41 15.68 -7.80
C PRO A 177 -1.77 16.16 -7.30
N GLY A 178 -2.87 15.46 -7.63
CA GLY A 178 -4.21 15.82 -7.19
C GLY A 178 -4.37 15.69 -5.67
N PHE A 179 -3.86 14.60 -5.09
CA PHE A 179 -3.87 14.41 -3.64
C PHE A 179 -2.89 15.38 -2.95
N GLN A 180 -1.71 15.64 -3.54
CA GLN A 180 -0.76 16.63 -3.02
C GLN A 180 -1.38 18.03 -2.98
N HIS A 181 -2.08 18.43 -4.04
CA HIS A 181 -2.80 19.69 -4.09
C HIS A 181 -3.87 19.79 -3.00
N ALA A 182 -4.69 18.77 -2.84
CA ALA A 182 -5.73 18.71 -1.81
C ALA A 182 -5.14 18.86 -0.40
N VAL A 183 -4.09 18.12 -0.09
CA VAL A 183 -3.40 18.18 1.20
C VAL A 183 -2.76 19.54 1.43
N ASN A 184 -2.13 20.13 0.42
CA ASN A 184 -1.55 21.47 0.51
C ASN A 184 -2.61 22.53 0.85
N LEU A 185 -3.80 22.50 0.24
CA LEU A 185 -4.91 23.41 0.57
C LEU A 185 -5.36 23.28 2.03
N VAL A 186 -5.38 22.08 2.57
CA VAL A 186 -5.72 21.85 3.98
C VAL A 186 -4.62 22.38 4.89
N GLN A 187 -3.36 21.99 4.66
CA GLN A 187 -2.23 22.31 5.53
C GLN A 187 -1.85 23.81 5.51
N THR A 188 -2.06 24.50 4.40
CA THR A 188 -1.85 25.96 4.32
C THR A 188 -3.00 26.78 4.91
N GLY A 189 -4.09 26.13 5.35
CA GLY A 189 -5.27 26.81 5.89
C GLY A 189 -6.12 27.52 4.84
N ALA A 190 -5.96 27.19 3.56
CA ALA A 190 -6.77 27.78 2.48
C ALA A 190 -8.27 27.51 2.69
N LEU A 191 -8.63 26.31 3.21
CA LEU A 191 -9.99 25.94 3.55
C LEU A 191 -10.48 26.49 4.90
N GLY A 192 -9.61 27.20 5.65
CA GLY A 192 -9.88 27.61 7.02
C GLY A 192 -9.77 26.47 8.01
N LYS A 193 -10.49 26.55 9.14
CA LYS A 193 -10.48 25.51 10.17
C LYS A 193 -11.27 24.28 9.70
N ILE A 194 -10.59 23.13 9.61
CA ILE A 194 -11.24 21.87 9.29
C ILE A 194 -12.07 21.38 10.48
N SER A 195 -13.34 21.08 10.26
CA SER A 195 -14.25 20.57 11.28
C SER A 195 -14.62 19.10 11.07
N LYS A 196 -14.69 18.66 9.83
CA LYS A 196 -15.10 17.30 9.46
C LYS A 196 -14.31 16.79 8.26
N VAL A 197 -14.09 15.47 8.21
CA VAL A 197 -13.55 14.76 7.05
C VAL A 197 -14.45 13.57 6.74
N ASN A 198 -14.83 13.38 5.47
CA ASN A 198 -15.37 12.12 4.99
C ASN A 198 -14.27 11.40 4.21
N ALA A 199 -13.97 10.16 4.57
CA ALA A 199 -13.00 9.32 3.87
C ALA A 199 -13.66 7.98 3.56
N TYR A 200 -14.36 7.90 2.42
CA TYR A 200 -15.10 6.70 2.06
C TYR A 200 -14.18 5.59 1.57
N VAL A 201 -14.29 4.43 2.18
CA VAL A 201 -13.42 3.27 1.88
C VAL A 201 -14.22 2.00 1.58
N GLY A 202 -15.38 1.80 2.16
CA GLY A 202 -16.22 0.60 2.09
C GLY A 202 -16.28 -0.13 3.42
N ALA A 203 -16.85 -1.33 3.42
CA ALA A 203 -17.19 -2.07 4.62
C ALA A 203 -15.99 -2.74 5.33
N PRO A 204 -16.08 -2.98 6.66
CA PRO A 204 -15.20 -3.85 7.42
C PRO A 204 -15.14 -5.28 6.86
N PRO A 205 -14.16 -6.11 7.30
CA PRO A 205 -14.04 -7.49 6.84
C PRO A 205 -15.18 -8.36 7.38
N LYS A 206 -15.56 -9.38 6.59
CA LYS A 206 -16.53 -10.40 7.00
C LYS A 206 -15.82 -11.70 7.42
N PRO A 207 -16.49 -12.60 8.14
CA PRO A 207 -15.99 -13.94 8.39
C PRO A 207 -15.77 -14.73 7.09
N TYR A 208 -14.81 -15.66 7.08
CA TYR A 208 -14.55 -16.53 5.95
C TYR A 208 -15.72 -17.50 5.70
N ASP A 209 -16.23 -17.51 4.50
CA ASP A 209 -17.46 -18.22 4.11
C ASP A 209 -17.37 -18.93 2.74
N LEU A 210 -16.17 -19.00 2.14
CA LEU A 210 -16.00 -19.70 0.87
C LEU A 210 -15.97 -21.23 1.06
N PRO A 211 -16.52 -22.00 0.10
CA PRO A 211 -16.44 -23.46 0.14
C PRO A 211 -15.01 -23.95 -0.05
N GLU A 212 -14.72 -25.15 0.45
CA GLU A 212 -13.46 -25.84 0.23
C GLU A 212 -13.32 -26.26 -1.24
N GLU A 213 -12.15 -26.02 -1.79
CA GLU A 213 -11.74 -26.50 -3.12
C GLU A 213 -10.42 -27.27 -3.04
N PRO A 214 -10.14 -28.17 -4.01
CA PRO A 214 -8.85 -28.86 -4.10
C PRO A 214 -7.69 -27.88 -4.26
N ILE A 215 -6.66 -28.04 -3.44
CA ILE A 215 -5.44 -27.23 -3.54
C ILE A 215 -4.72 -27.55 -4.86
N PRO A 216 -4.37 -26.55 -5.69
CA PRO A 216 -3.55 -26.77 -6.88
C PRO A 216 -2.22 -27.45 -6.57
N ALA A 217 -1.81 -28.41 -7.40
CA ALA A 217 -0.62 -29.23 -7.15
C ALA A 217 0.70 -28.44 -7.03
N ASP A 218 0.77 -27.25 -7.64
CA ASP A 218 1.94 -26.37 -7.60
C ASP A 218 1.79 -25.18 -6.63
N LEU A 219 0.78 -25.22 -5.74
CA LEU A 219 0.56 -24.24 -4.66
C LEU A 219 0.93 -24.86 -3.30
N ASN A 220 1.88 -24.25 -2.63
CA ASN A 220 2.17 -24.59 -1.23
C ASN A 220 1.22 -23.80 -0.31
N TRP A 221 0.06 -24.42 0.00
CA TRP A 221 -0.99 -23.77 0.79
C TRP A 221 -0.57 -23.51 2.22
N ASP A 222 0.24 -24.36 2.83
CA ASP A 222 0.74 -24.14 4.19
C ASP A 222 1.63 -22.89 4.29
N LEU A 223 2.51 -22.69 3.32
CA LEU A 223 3.31 -21.45 3.23
C LEU A 223 2.45 -20.23 2.90
N TRP A 224 1.37 -20.39 2.12
CA TRP A 224 0.44 -19.28 1.84
C TRP A 224 -0.30 -18.86 3.10
N LEU A 225 -0.77 -19.79 3.91
CA LEU A 225 -1.37 -19.52 5.22
C LEU A 225 -0.40 -18.83 6.18
N GLY A 226 0.89 -19.18 6.11
CA GLY A 226 1.97 -18.51 6.83
C GLY A 226 1.63 -18.27 8.31
N SER A 227 1.63 -17.00 8.70
CA SER A 227 1.41 -16.53 10.08
C SER A 227 -0.06 -16.39 10.50
N LEU A 228 -1.02 -16.84 9.71
CA LEU A 228 -2.43 -16.79 10.12
C LEU A 228 -2.65 -17.40 11.51
N ARG A 229 -3.70 -16.94 12.20
CA ARG A 229 -4.10 -17.47 13.49
C ARG A 229 -4.52 -18.93 13.41
N GLU A 230 -5.25 -19.27 12.36
CA GLU A 230 -5.87 -20.57 12.15
C GLU A 230 -5.77 -21.03 10.69
N THR A 231 -5.95 -22.33 10.48
CA THR A 231 -6.00 -22.88 9.14
C THR A 231 -7.39 -22.65 8.55
N ILE A 232 -7.44 -22.07 7.35
CA ILE A 232 -8.65 -22.00 6.52
C ILE A 232 -8.49 -22.91 5.30
N TYR A 233 -9.62 -23.36 4.76
CA TYR A 233 -9.62 -24.14 3.53
C TYR A 233 -9.23 -23.29 2.32
N TYR A 234 -8.64 -23.95 1.32
CA TYR A 234 -8.34 -23.29 0.06
C TYR A 234 -9.63 -23.05 -0.74
N ASN A 235 -9.66 -21.91 -1.38
CA ASN A 235 -10.61 -21.56 -2.44
C ASN A 235 -9.91 -20.69 -3.48
N SER A 236 -10.18 -20.94 -4.76
CA SER A 236 -9.54 -20.24 -5.87
C SER A 236 -9.80 -18.73 -5.88
N GLN A 237 -10.87 -18.26 -5.24
CA GLN A 237 -11.13 -16.83 -5.10
C GLN A 237 -10.16 -16.14 -4.14
N LEU A 238 -9.61 -16.85 -3.15
CA LEU A 238 -8.62 -16.27 -2.24
C LEU A 238 -7.35 -15.89 -2.99
N ASP A 239 -6.86 -16.80 -3.82
CA ASP A 239 -5.66 -16.58 -4.63
C ASP A 239 -5.91 -17.03 -6.08
N PRO A 240 -6.57 -16.19 -6.89
CA PRO A 240 -7.01 -16.55 -8.22
C PRO A 240 -5.87 -16.97 -9.13
N PRO A 241 -6.10 -17.95 -10.00
CA PRO A 241 -5.12 -18.37 -10.99
C PRO A 241 -4.80 -17.22 -11.95
N ILE A 242 -3.57 -17.18 -12.42
CA ILE A 242 -3.09 -16.15 -13.34
C ILE A 242 -2.60 -16.78 -14.66
N SER A 243 -2.68 -15.99 -15.74
CA SER A 243 -2.08 -16.36 -17.02
C SER A 243 -0.56 -16.30 -16.96
N ILE A 244 0.11 -17.27 -17.58
CA ILE A 244 1.56 -17.23 -17.78
C ILE A 244 1.99 -16.36 -18.98
N ASN A 245 1.04 -15.73 -19.69
CA ASN A 245 1.36 -14.80 -20.77
C ASN A 245 2.03 -13.55 -20.19
N PRO A 246 3.28 -13.21 -20.60
CA PRO A 246 4.04 -12.10 -20.02
C PRO A 246 3.44 -10.72 -20.34
N GLU A 247 2.59 -10.61 -21.34
CA GLU A 247 1.97 -9.35 -21.76
C GLU A 247 0.59 -9.12 -21.11
N LYS A 248 -0.01 -10.18 -20.55
CA LYS A 248 -1.37 -10.10 -19.98
C LYS A 248 -1.37 -9.55 -18.56
N ASN A 249 -2.20 -8.55 -18.31
CA ASN A 249 -2.56 -8.08 -16.97
C ASN A 249 -4.00 -8.51 -16.67
N GLU A 250 -4.18 -9.30 -15.62
CA GLU A 250 -5.49 -9.62 -15.10
C GLU A 250 -6.11 -8.41 -14.39
N GLN A 251 -7.46 -8.42 -14.28
CA GLN A 251 -8.22 -7.36 -13.64
C GLN A 251 -8.97 -7.86 -12.39
N PHE A 252 -8.58 -9.01 -11.84
CA PHE A 252 -9.22 -9.57 -10.65
C PHE A 252 -8.27 -9.62 -9.47
N TRP A 253 -8.84 -9.38 -8.31
CA TRP A 253 -8.13 -9.29 -7.04
C TRP A 253 -8.50 -10.46 -6.16
N GLY A 254 -7.53 -11.05 -5.47
CA GLY A 254 -7.78 -12.14 -4.53
C GLY A 254 -8.73 -11.72 -3.41
N ALA A 255 -9.75 -12.53 -3.17
CA ALA A 255 -10.80 -12.27 -2.20
C ALA A 255 -10.31 -12.33 -0.74
N TRP A 256 -9.07 -12.79 -0.51
CA TRP A 256 -8.45 -12.80 0.81
C TRP A 256 -8.56 -11.43 1.53
N ARG A 257 -8.67 -10.34 0.78
CA ARG A 257 -8.81 -8.98 1.30
C ARG A 257 -10.06 -8.76 2.15
N TRP A 258 -11.12 -9.49 1.82
CA TRP A 258 -12.46 -9.23 2.36
C TRP A 258 -12.76 -10.01 3.64
N TYR A 259 -11.92 -10.97 4.00
CA TYR A 259 -12.10 -11.85 5.14
C TYR A 259 -11.24 -11.43 6.32
N LYS A 260 -11.86 -11.42 7.54
CA LYS A 260 -11.18 -11.03 8.78
C LYS A 260 -10.02 -11.96 9.16
N GLU A 261 -10.01 -13.17 8.62
CA GLU A 261 -8.95 -14.16 8.84
C GLU A 261 -7.69 -13.83 8.05
N THR A 262 -7.80 -13.20 6.89
CA THR A 262 -6.69 -13.01 5.93
C THR A 262 -6.42 -11.57 5.54
N GLY A 263 -7.39 -10.68 5.75
CA GLY A 263 -7.31 -9.26 5.41
C GLY A 263 -8.20 -8.40 6.31
N GLY A 264 -8.12 -7.09 6.19
CA GLY A 264 -8.88 -6.15 7.00
C GLY A 264 -10.09 -5.52 6.30
N GLY A 265 -10.62 -6.16 5.23
CA GLY A 265 -11.74 -5.65 4.46
C GLY A 265 -11.39 -4.40 3.65
N PHE A 266 -12.42 -3.73 3.17
CA PHE A 266 -12.22 -2.42 2.53
C PHE A 266 -11.64 -1.38 3.49
N THR A 267 -11.85 -1.55 4.79
CA THR A 267 -11.31 -0.65 5.82
C THR A 267 -9.79 -0.58 5.77
N THR A 268 -9.08 -1.68 5.51
CA THR A 268 -7.62 -1.66 5.36
C THR A 268 -7.20 -1.51 3.91
N ASP A 269 -7.88 -2.17 2.95
CA ASP A 269 -7.50 -2.14 1.55
C ASP A 269 -7.58 -0.72 0.96
N TRP A 270 -8.70 0.00 1.17
CA TRP A 270 -8.88 1.39 0.74
C TRP A 270 -8.59 2.40 1.84
N GLY A 271 -8.72 2.02 3.12
CA GLY A 271 -8.39 2.90 4.24
C GLY A 271 -6.91 3.26 4.28
N ALA A 272 -6.02 2.32 3.97
CA ALA A 272 -4.59 2.60 3.81
C ALA A 272 -4.27 3.58 2.66
N HIS A 273 -5.26 3.95 1.85
CA HIS A 273 -5.20 5.03 0.89
C HIS A 273 -5.93 6.28 1.39
N MET A 274 -7.21 6.16 1.75
CA MET A 274 -8.06 7.34 1.99
C MET A 274 -7.95 7.88 3.41
N PHE A 275 -7.87 7.00 4.43
CA PHE A 275 -7.54 7.45 5.78
C PHE A 275 -6.11 7.99 5.86
N ASP A 276 -5.18 7.44 5.06
CA ASP A 276 -3.83 7.97 4.92
C ASP A 276 -3.83 9.42 4.41
N ILE A 277 -4.59 9.73 3.35
CA ILE A 277 -4.73 11.10 2.82
C ILE A 277 -5.39 12.01 3.85
N ALA A 278 -6.41 11.54 4.57
CA ALA A 278 -7.05 12.30 5.63
C ALA A 278 -6.07 12.63 6.78
N GLN A 279 -5.32 11.62 7.25
CA GLN A 279 -4.26 11.78 8.25
C GLN A 279 -3.21 12.81 7.79
N TRP A 280 -2.74 12.68 6.56
CA TRP A 280 -1.76 13.59 5.99
C TRP A 280 -2.29 15.02 5.91
N GLY A 281 -3.52 15.23 5.41
CA GLY A 281 -4.15 16.55 5.37
C GLY A 281 -4.30 17.18 6.75
N LEU A 282 -4.65 16.39 7.77
CA LEU A 282 -4.79 16.84 9.15
C LEU A 282 -3.44 17.01 9.90
N GLY A 283 -2.31 16.72 9.27
CA GLY A 283 -0.98 16.78 9.90
C GLY A 283 -0.75 15.67 10.94
N MET A 284 -1.42 14.53 10.78
CA MET A 284 -1.42 13.40 11.73
C MET A 284 -0.50 12.24 11.29
N ASP A 285 0.50 12.50 10.47
CA ASP A 285 1.40 11.49 9.90
C ASP A 285 2.09 10.57 10.91
N ARG A 286 2.27 11.02 12.16
CA ARG A 286 2.89 10.24 13.25
C ARG A 286 2.03 10.23 14.50
N ASN A 287 0.74 10.44 14.31
CA ASN A 287 -0.26 10.53 15.37
C ASN A 287 -1.55 9.86 14.87
N GLY A 288 -2.68 10.08 15.54
CA GLY A 288 -3.93 9.48 15.10
C GLY A 288 -5.13 9.94 15.91
N PRO A 289 -6.29 9.30 15.67
CA PRO A 289 -7.48 9.56 16.44
C PRO A 289 -7.33 9.10 17.90
N VAL A 290 -8.05 9.77 18.79
CA VAL A 290 -8.13 9.39 20.22
C VAL A 290 -9.33 8.51 20.50
N GLU A 291 -10.23 8.34 19.52
CA GLU A 291 -11.44 7.54 19.64
C GLU A 291 -11.84 6.98 18.29
N ALA A 292 -12.27 5.73 18.24
CA ALA A 292 -12.92 5.11 17.09
C ALA A 292 -14.25 4.49 17.52
N SER A 293 -15.30 4.66 16.70
CA SER A 293 -16.65 4.22 17.00
C SER A 293 -17.31 3.63 15.76
N PRO A 294 -18.09 2.54 15.89
CA PRO A 294 -18.95 2.08 14.82
C PRO A 294 -20.10 3.09 14.60
N ILE A 295 -20.62 3.15 13.38
CA ILE A 295 -21.90 3.81 13.05
C ILE A 295 -22.94 2.72 12.89
N GLY A 296 -24.08 2.88 13.57
CA GLY A 296 -25.13 1.84 13.57
C GLY A 296 -24.62 0.55 14.22
N ASP A 297 -24.77 -0.57 13.53
CA ASP A 297 -24.30 -1.89 13.99
C ASP A 297 -22.83 -2.18 13.68
N GLY A 298 -22.13 -1.22 13.06
CA GLY A 298 -20.72 -1.34 12.67
C GLY A 298 -20.47 -2.21 11.44
N SER A 299 -21.50 -2.59 10.71
CA SER A 299 -21.37 -3.43 9.51
C SER A 299 -20.87 -2.67 8.28
N GLU A 300 -21.01 -1.35 8.24
CA GLU A 300 -20.68 -0.56 7.05
C GLU A 300 -19.76 0.62 7.34
N PHE A 301 -20.04 1.41 8.40
CA PHE A 301 -19.37 2.67 8.64
C PHE A 301 -18.81 2.82 10.04
N MET A 302 -17.85 3.74 10.16
CA MET A 302 -17.18 4.09 11.43
C MET A 302 -16.81 5.57 11.47
N THR A 303 -16.59 6.08 12.69
CA THR A 303 -16.08 7.43 12.95
C THR A 303 -14.80 7.39 13.76
N PHE A 304 -13.99 8.41 13.58
CA PHE A 304 -12.75 8.65 14.30
C PHE A 304 -12.75 10.09 14.81
N LYS A 305 -12.46 10.27 16.10
CA LYS A 305 -12.34 11.58 16.71
C LYS A 305 -10.88 11.90 17.00
N TYR A 306 -10.43 13.06 16.59
CA TYR A 306 -9.09 13.56 16.85
C TYR A 306 -9.07 14.47 18.07
N ALA A 307 -7.91 14.62 18.73
CA ALA A 307 -7.75 15.51 19.89
C ALA A 307 -8.06 16.98 19.56
N SER A 308 -7.91 17.38 18.30
CA SER A 308 -8.29 18.71 17.79
C SER A 308 -9.81 18.97 17.77
N GLY A 309 -10.64 17.95 18.00
CA GLY A 309 -12.09 17.97 17.86
C GLY A 309 -12.59 17.63 16.44
N VAL A 310 -11.70 17.49 15.45
CA VAL A 310 -12.08 17.04 14.11
C VAL A 310 -12.65 15.63 14.17
N VAL A 311 -13.73 15.40 13.44
CA VAL A 311 -14.32 14.07 13.26
C VAL A 311 -14.14 13.63 11.82
N MET A 312 -13.52 12.45 11.65
CA MET A 312 -13.48 11.74 10.39
C MET A 312 -14.52 10.64 10.38
N THR A 313 -15.25 10.48 9.29
CA THR A 313 -16.24 9.39 9.08
C THR A 313 -15.90 8.63 7.80
N SER A 314 -16.14 7.32 7.81
CA SER A 314 -16.05 6.49 6.61
C SER A 314 -17.31 6.52 5.73
N GLU A 315 -18.32 7.32 6.05
CA GLU A 315 -19.49 7.51 5.22
C GLU A 315 -19.15 8.17 3.88
N SER A 316 -19.85 7.76 2.84
CA SER A 316 -19.69 8.39 1.52
C SER A 316 -20.07 9.86 1.55
N PHE A 317 -19.34 10.69 0.83
CA PHE A 317 -19.65 12.11 0.63
C PHE A 317 -20.48 12.36 -0.63
N ASP A 318 -20.73 11.32 -1.44
CA ASP A 318 -21.51 11.41 -2.66
C ASP A 318 -22.41 10.18 -2.86
N ARG A 319 -23.36 10.27 -3.81
CA ARG A 319 -24.27 9.16 -4.15
C ARG A 319 -23.59 8.02 -4.90
N ASN A 320 -22.44 8.28 -5.54
CA ASN A 320 -21.71 7.31 -6.33
C ASN A 320 -20.82 6.41 -5.47
N LYS A 321 -20.74 6.66 -4.16
CA LYS A 321 -19.86 5.95 -3.24
C LYS A 321 -18.40 5.99 -3.75
N THR A 322 -17.96 7.19 -4.21
CA THR A 322 -16.61 7.42 -4.70
C THR A 322 -15.60 7.21 -3.58
N LYS A 323 -14.67 6.31 -3.77
CA LYS A 323 -13.58 6.09 -2.80
C LYS A 323 -12.60 7.25 -2.86
N GLY A 324 -12.73 8.14 -1.90
CA GLY A 324 -12.01 9.40 -1.85
C GLY A 324 -12.15 10.10 -0.50
N VAL A 325 -11.64 11.32 -0.43
CA VAL A 325 -11.65 12.13 0.79
C VAL A 325 -12.31 13.47 0.51
N LYS A 326 -13.16 13.90 1.42
CA LYS A 326 -13.74 15.25 1.45
C LYS A 326 -13.35 15.94 2.74
N PHE A 327 -12.73 17.10 2.61
CA PHE A 327 -12.40 17.97 3.74
C PHE A 327 -13.40 19.13 3.82
N TRP A 328 -13.94 19.37 5.01
CA TRP A 328 -14.88 20.44 5.29
C TRP A 328 -14.21 21.49 6.18
N GLY A 329 -13.95 22.65 5.62
CA GLY A 329 -13.45 23.81 6.33
C GLY A 329 -14.48 24.94 6.40
N ASP A 330 -14.25 25.94 7.24
CA ASP A 330 -15.16 27.10 7.42
C ASP A 330 -15.12 28.07 6.23
N LYS A 331 -14.10 27.98 5.37
CA LYS A 331 -13.98 28.77 4.12
C LYS A 331 -14.35 28.00 2.87
N GLY A 332 -14.72 26.73 2.99
CA GLY A 332 -15.12 25.89 1.87
C GLY A 332 -14.74 24.42 2.05
N TRP A 333 -14.99 23.64 1.01
CA TRP A 333 -14.70 22.21 1.00
C TRP A 333 -14.03 21.78 -0.30
N ILE A 334 -13.30 20.68 -0.23
CA ILE A 334 -12.74 19.97 -1.39
C ILE A 334 -13.04 18.48 -1.31
N GLU A 335 -13.17 17.84 -2.46
CA GLU A 335 -13.27 16.40 -2.66
C GLU A 335 -12.11 15.95 -3.55
N VAL A 336 -11.41 14.90 -3.16
CA VAL A 336 -10.32 14.32 -3.93
C VAL A 336 -10.43 12.80 -3.97
N ALA A 337 -10.28 12.23 -5.16
CA ALA A 337 -10.14 10.80 -5.41
C ALA A 337 -9.19 10.59 -6.60
N ARG A 338 -8.92 9.35 -6.97
CA ARG A 338 -8.14 9.06 -8.18
C ARG A 338 -8.84 9.69 -9.38
N GLU A 339 -8.10 10.49 -10.17
CA GLU A 339 -8.60 11.17 -11.38
C GLU A 339 -9.81 12.11 -11.14
N TYR A 340 -10.03 12.50 -9.88
CA TYR A 340 -11.18 13.32 -9.50
C TYR A 340 -10.78 14.38 -8.49
N PHE A 341 -11.17 15.64 -8.77
CA PHE A 341 -11.08 16.75 -7.85
C PHE A 341 -12.30 17.66 -8.02
N LYS A 342 -12.90 18.08 -6.91
CA LYS A 342 -14.01 19.02 -6.89
C LYS A 342 -13.89 19.92 -5.66
N ALA A 343 -14.27 21.19 -5.82
CA ALA A 343 -14.22 22.18 -4.75
C ALA A 343 -15.49 23.00 -4.69
N SER A 344 -15.74 23.60 -3.52
CA SER A 344 -16.84 24.55 -3.29
C SER A 344 -16.64 25.89 -3.99
N ASP A 345 -15.39 26.25 -4.28
CA ASP A 345 -15.00 27.51 -4.91
C ASP A 345 -13.93 27.22 -5.97
N PRO A 346 -14.05 27.76 -7.19
CA PRO A 346 -13.08 27.58 -8.25
C PRO A 346 -11.63 27.94 -7.88
N LYS A 347 -11.41 28.85 -6.93
CA LYS A 347 -10.07 29.23 -6.45
C LYS A 347 -9.29 28.07 -5.80
N PHE A 348 -9.98 27.01 -5.38
CA PHE A 348 -9.36 25.80 -4.80
C PHE A 348 -9.02 24.75 -5.87
N ASN A 349 -9.48 24.91 -7.12
CA ASN A 349 -9.15 23.98 -8.17
C ASN A 349 -7.65 24.02 -8.49
N PRO A 350 -7.05 22.89 -8.88
CA PRO A 350 -5.68 22.87 -9.37
C PRO A 350 -5.56 23.75 -10.63
N GLU A 351 -4.46 24.48 -10.76
CA GLU A 351 -4.21 25.39 -11.89
C GLU A 351 -4.24 24.71 -13.25
N LYS A 352 -3.88 23.44 -13.29
CA LYS A 352 -4.04 22.57 -14.46
C LYS A 352 -4.87 21.37 -14.06
N LYS A 353 -5.86 20.99 -14.93
CA LYS A 353 -6.43 19.65 -14.85
C LYS A 353 -5.26 18.68 -14.96
N ASP A 354 -4.96 18.01 -13.88
CA ASP A 354 -4.01 16.91 -13.95
C ASP A 354 -4.65 15.81 -14.78
N THR A 355 -4.18 15.68 -15.99
CA THR A 355 -4.59 14.65 -16.94
C THR A 355 -3.67 13.44 -16.81
N SER A 356 -3.25 13.12 -15.57
CA SER A 356 -2.54 11.85 -15.38
C SER A 356 -3.43 10.74 -15.94
N ASP A 357 -2.97 10.07 -16.96
CA ASP A 357 -3.71 9.04 -17.71
C ASP A 357 -3.93 7.76 -16.88
N GLY A 358 -4.18 7.93 -15.57
CA GLY A 358 -4.59 6.86 -14.66
C GLY A 358 -3.55 6.37 -13.66
N PRO A 359 -3.92 5.37 -12.84
CA PRO A 359 -3.17 4.95 -11.64
C PRO A 359 -1.76 4.43 -11.89
N TYR A 360 -1.35 4.29 -13.13
CA TYR A 360 -0.02 3.81 -13.51
C TYR A 360 1.06 4.88 -13.45
N GLU A 361 0.73 6.13 -13.72
CA GLU A 361 1.72 7.22 -13.75
C GLU A 361 2.17 7.65 -12.36
N THR A 362 1.31 7.54 -11.37
CA THR A 362 1.64 7.86 -9.98
C THR A 362 2.55 6.83 -9.32
N ARG A 363 2.66 5.63 -9.88
CA ARG A 363 3.48 4.55 -9.32
C ARG A 363 4.96 4.74 -9.55
N ILE A 364 5.35 5.15 -10.75
CA ILE A 364 6.79 5.35 -11.09
C ILE A 364 7.42 6.43 -10.21
N PRO A 365 6.84 7.63 -10.01
CA PRO A 365 7.37 8.61 -9.08
C PRO A 365 7.54 8.06 -7.65
N HIS A 366 6.58 7.28 -7.17
CA HIS A 366 6.64 6.68 -5.85
C HIS A 366 7.73 5.61 -5.73
N GLN A 367 7.86 4.75 -6.75
CA GLN A 367 8.91 3.74 -6.83
C GLN A 367 10.30 4.37 -6.98
N LEU A 368 10.41 5.43 -7.79
CA LEU A 368 11.64 6.19 -7.94
C LEU A 368 12.09 6.80 -6.61
N ASN A 369 11.16 7.36 -5.84
CA ASN A 369 11.45 7.88 -4.49
C ASN A 369 12.02 6.78 -3.57
N PHE A 370 11.51 5.56 -3.61
CA PHE A 370 12.11 4.44 -2.89
C PHE A 370 13.56 4.18 -3.32
N ILE A 371 13.82 4.09 -4.63
CA ILE A 371 15.16 3.85 -5.18
C ILE A 371 16.14 4.97 -4.79
N GLU A 372 15.70 6.23 -4.83
CA GLU A 372 16.47 7.37 -4.39
C GLU A 372 16.74 7.34 -2.88
N SER A 373 15.77 6.90 -2.08
CA SER A 373 15.92 6.72 -0.64
C SER A 373 16.93 5.62 -0.31
N VAL A 374 16.92 4.50 -1.04
CA VAL A 374 17.94 3.44 -0.91
C VAL A 374 19.35 3.98 -1.20
N ARG A 375 19.50 4.80 -2.25
CA ARG A 375 20.79 5.40 -2.62
C ARG A 375 21.28 6.44 -1.61
N SER A 376 20.37 7.32 -1.18
CA SER A 376 20.72 8.45 -0.30
C SER A 376 20.73 8.10 1.18
N ARG A 377 20.18 6.94 1.54
CA ARG A 377 19.93 6.52 2.93
C ARG A 377 19.03 7.49 3.72
N LYS A 378 18.21 8.28 3.03
CA LYS A 378 17.19 9.15 3.63
C LYS A 378 15.83 8.45 3.60
N ASP A 379 14.98 8.76 4.57
CA ASP A 379 13.61 8.22 4.61
C ASP A 379 12.84 8.56 3.32
N PRO A 380 12.00 7.65 2.82
CA PRO A 380 11.13 7.89 1.67
C PRO A 380 9.95 8.80 2.05
N VAL A 381 9.14 9.18 1.06
CA VAL A 381 7.90 9.97 1.26
C VAL A 381 6.94 9.30 2.25
N VAL A 382 6.90 7.97 2.25
CA VAL A 382 6.08 7.19 3.20
C VAL A 382 6.98 6.19 3.96
N PRO A 383 7.69 6.66 5.00
CA PRO A 383 8.48 5.78 5.87
C PRO A 383 7.58 4.93 6.77
N VAL A 384 8.21 4.02 7.51
CA VAL A 384 7.51 3.05 8.36
C VAL A 384 6.57 3.69 9.39
N GLU A 385 6.92 4.86 9.95
CA GLU A 385 6.09 5.55 10.94
C GLU A 385 4.78 6.05 10.35
N ILE A 386 4.81 6.60 9.13
CA ILE A 386 3.61 7.07 8.43
C ILE A 386 2.72 5.88 8.07
N GLY A 387 3.30 4.83 7.50
CA GLY A 387 2.54 3.61 7.19
C GLY A 387 1.92 2.97 8.43
N HIS A 388 2.64 2.97 9.56
CA HIS A 388 2.12 2.48 10.83
C HIS A 388 0.94 3.32 11.33
N SER A 389 1.06 4.64 11.32
CA SER A 389 0.00 5.55 11.73
C SER A 389 -1.29 5.32 10.94
N SER A 390 -1.19 5.29 9.60
CA SER A 390 -2.36 5.06 8.72
C SER A 390 -2.96 3.67 8.91
N CYS A 391 -2.11 2.65 9.06
CA CYS A 391 -2.56 1.28 9.32
C CYS A 391 -3.25 1.15 10.70
N THR A 392 -2.76 1.87 11.71
CA THR A 392 -3.36 1.91 13.04
C THR A 392 -4.79 2.46 12.98
N VAL A 393 -5.04 3.54 12.24
CA VAL A 393 -6.41 4.08 12.05
C VAL A 393 -7.34 3.01 11.48
N CYS A 394 -6.91 2.31 10.42
CA CYS A 394 -7.68 1.22 9.83
C CYS A 394 -8.03 0.14 10.85
N ASN A 395 -7.02 -0.32 11.60
CA ASN A 395 -7.22 -1.37 12.61
C ASN A 395 -8.10 -0.93 13.78
N LEU A 396 -7.95 0.31 14.28
CA LEU A 396 -8.84 0.85 15.32
C LEU A 396 -10.30 0.85 14.87
N GLY A 397 -10.57 1.21 13.61
CA GLY A 397 -11.91 1.14 13.03
C GLY A 397 -12.45 -0.28 13.02
N ASN A 398 -11.67 -1.25 12.53
CA ASN A 398 -12.06 -2.66 12.54
C ASN A 398 -12.28 -3.22 13.96
N ILE A 399 -11.46 -2.82 14.93
CA ILE A 399 -11.62 -3.22 16.34
C ILE A 399 -12.91 -2.66 16.91
N ALA A 400 -13.19 -1.37 16.69
CA ALA A 400 -14.44 -0.73 17.17
C ALA A 400 -15.68 -1.40 16.56
N CYS A 401 -15.67 -1.69 15.25
CA CYS A 401 -16.75 -2.40 14.57
C CYS A 401 -16.91 -3.85 15.05
N THR A 402 -15.81 -4.57 15.28
CA THR A 402 -15.84 -5.93 15.83
C THR A 402 -16.43 -5.97 17.23
N LEU A 403 -16.08 -5.02 18.07
CA LEU A 403 -16.57 -4.90 19.43
C LEU A 403 -17.95 -4.23 19.53
N LYS A 404 -18.46 -3.66 18.44
CA LYS A 404 -19.69 -2.89 18.37
C LYS A 404 -19.80 -1.80 19.44
N ARG A 405 -18.67 -1.22 19.79
CA ARG A 405 -18.56 -0.15 20.79
C ARG A 405 -17.46 0.84 20.46
N THR A 406 -17.57 2.03 21.02
CA THR A 406 -16.50 3.01 21.02
C THR A 406 -15.27 2.45 21.74
N VAL A 407 -14.09 2.64 21.16
CA VAL A 407 -12.80 2.40 21.78
C VAL A 407 -12.04 3.72 21.89
N LYS A 408 -11.42 3.95 23.04
CA LYS A 408 -10.56 5.12 23.29
C LYS A 408 -9.12 4.71 23.16
N TRP A 409 -8.34 5.53 22.51
CA TRP A 409 -6.97 5.25 22.14
C TRP A 409 -6.01 6.37 22.55
N ASN A 410 -4.87 6.02 23.07
CA ASN A 410 -3.77 6.95 23.28
C ASN A 410 -2.74 6.76 22.15
N PRO A 411 -2.70 7.67 21.15
CA PRO A 411 -1.80 7.51 20.01
C PRO A 411 -0.30 7.69 20.38
N ALA A 412 0.02 8.32 21.50
CA ALA A 412 1.40 8.50 21.93
C ALA A 412 2.00 7.24 22.55
N THR A 413 1.21 6.49 23.32
CA THR A 413 1.62 5.22 23.95
C THR A 413 1.20 4.00 23.15
N GLU A 414 0.35 4.19 22.14
CA GLU A 414 -0.25 3.14 21.32
C GLU A 414 -0.95 2.07 22.17
N THR A 415 -1.83 2.53 23.08
CA THR A 415 -2.59 1.70 24.01
C THR A 415 -4.05 2.13 24.10
N PHE A 416 -4.95 1.20 24.40
CA PHE A 416 -6.35 1.54 24.70
C PHE A 416 -6.47 2.19 26.07
N ILE A 417 -7.40 3.15 26.18
CA ILE A 417 -7.79 3.83 27.40
C ILE A 417 -9.13 3.23 27.85
N ASP A 418 -9.29 2.99 29.16
CA ASP A 418 -10.51 2.45 29.78
C ASP A 418 -10.92 1.04 29.27
N ASP A 419 -10.00 0.24 28.75
CA ASP A 419 -10.24 -1.15 28.32
C ASP A 419 -10.21 -2.10 29.54
N LYS A 420 -11.17 -1.93 30.46
CA LYS A 420 -11.23 -2.64 31.74
C LYS A 420 -11.35 -4.16 31.60
N ASP A 421 -12.01 -4.63 30.54
CA ASP A 421 -12.19 -6.04 30.21
C ASP A 421 -10.98 -6.63 29.43
N GLY A 422 -10.06 -5.77 28.98
CA GLY A 422 -8.88 -6.14 28.20
C GLY A 422 -9.20 -6.71 26.81
N VAL A 423 -10.45 -6.61 26.36
CA VAL A 423 -10.88 -7.25 25.10
C VAL A 423 -10.34 -6.50 23.89
N ALA A 424 -10.34 -5.15 23.91
CA ALA A 424 -9.77 -4.37 22.81
C ALA A 424 -8.23 -4.59 22.74
N THR A 425 -7.56 -4.65 23.89
CA THR A 425 -6.11 -4.90 23.96
C THR A 425 -5.72 -6.26 23.38
N LYS A 426 -6.54 -7.30 23.55
CA LYS A 426 -6.33 -8.62 22.94
C LYS A 426 -6.43 -8.59 21.41
N LEU A 427 -7.11 -7.60 20.84
CA LEU A 427 -7.23 -7.44 19.38
C LEU A 427 -6.05 -6.66 18.76
N LEU A 428 -5.10 -6.18 19.55
CA LEU A 428 -3.86 -5.58 19.04
C LEU A 428 -2.99 -6.58 18.29
N HIS A 429 -3.15 -7.86 18.58
CA HIS A 429 -2.45 -8.96 17.97
C HIS A 429 -3.19 -10.30 18.15
N TYR A 430 -2.73 -11.32 17.46
CA TYR A 430 -3.14 -12.72 17.64
C TYR A 430 -1.92 -13.63 17.67
N GLU A 431 -2.05 -14.82 18.24
CA GLU A 431 -0.99 -15.82 18.18
C GLU A 431 -0.89 -16.42 16.78
N TYR A 432 0.32 -16.48 16.27
CA TYR A 432 0.59 -17.10 14.98
C TYR A 432 0.47 -18.62 15.06
N ARG A 433 0.16 -19.25 13.96
CA ARG A 433 0.20 -20.69 13.79
C ARG A 433 1.56 -21.25 14.22
N LYS A 434 1.55 -22.53 14.69
CA LYS A 434 2.76 -23.23 15.13
C LYS A 434 3.87 -23.17 14.07
N GLY A 435 5.06 -22.81 14.49
CA GLY A 435 6.23 -22.66 13.61
C GLY A 435 6.49 -21.24 13.12
N TRP A 436 5.55 -20.31 13.30
CA TRP A 436 5.67 -18.92 12.92
C TRP A 436 5.80 -18.01 14.15
N LYS A 437 6.62 -16.98 14.05
CA LYS A 437 6.83 -16.00 15.12
C LYS A 437 6.99 -14.61 14.52
N LEU A 438 6.51 -13.61 15.25
CA LEU A 438 6.63 -12.21 14.82
C LEU A 438 8.08 -11.71 14.92
N VAL A 439 8.80 -12.13 15.95
CA VAL A 439 10.21 -11.75 16.26
C VAL A 439 10.96 -12.96 16.77
#